data_933e82abc79323d9750256d6bd4d0529
#
_entry.id   933e82abc79323d9750256d6bd4d0529
#
_cell.length_a   1.000
_cell.length_b   1.000
_cell.length_c   1.000
_cell.angle_alpha   90.00
_cell.angle_beta   90.00
_cell.angle_gamma   90.00
#
_symmetry.space_group_name_H-M   'P 1'
#
loop_
_entity.id
_entity.type
_entity.pdbx_description
1 polymer ?
#
loop_
_entity_poly.entity_id
_entity_poly.type
_entity_poly.pdbx_seq_one_letter_code
_entity_poly.pdbx_strand_id
1 'polypeptide(L)'
;MTLQEAIKQRHSVRRYVHKPLSAEIVETLRKKIEECNAEGGLHIQLVTNETRAFTGIFSYGKFSGVENYIVMVGKKADDLDERVGYYGEQLVLLAQTLGLNTCWAGLSYRRVDEAYSVGDDEKLTCMIALGYGATQGHKRKSKTAEQVSNISSDSPEWFRNGVEAALLAPTAINQQKFSFTLLPNEQDTEDKPKVLAKRGFSMVGYTKMDIGIARLHFEIGAGTENFDWA
;
A
#
# COMPACT_ATOMS: atom_id res chain seq x y z
N MET A 1 -2.49 16.89 7.67
CA MET A 1 -1.48 16.24 6.81
C MET A 1 -2.16 15.86 5.50
N THR A 2 -1.59 16.25 4.35
CA THR A 2 -2.07 15.84 3.02
C THR A 2 -1.59 14.42 2.68
N LEU A 3 -2.18 13.78 1.65
CA LEU A 3 -1.71 12.46 1.18
C LEU A 3 -0.27 12.51 0.64
N GLN A 4 0.12 13.60 -0.02
CA GLN A 4 1.50 13.79 -0.48
C GLN A 4 2.50 13.88 0.69
N GLU A 5 2.12 14.54 1.78
CA GLU A 5 2.92 14.56 3.01
C GLU A 5 2.97 13.18 3.68
N ALA A 6 1.84 12.45 3.68
CA ALA A 6 1.77 11.10 4.23
C ALA A 6 2.69 10.14 3.48
N ILE A 7 2.75 10.19 2.15
CA ILE A 7 3.68 9.40 1.31
C ILE A 7 5.14 9.64 1.75
N LYS A 8 5.51 10.90 1.99
CA LYS A 8 6.88 11.27 2.37
C LYS A 8 7.25 10.85 3.79
N GLN A 9 6.28 10.88 4.71
CA GLN A 9 6.51 10.60 6.13
C GLN A 9 6.31 9.14 6.51
N ARG A 10 5.53 8.38 5.74
CA ARG A 10 5.21 6.99 6.00
C ARG A 10 6.46 6.10 5.92
N HIS A 11 6.68 5.32 6.98
CA HIS A 11 7.69 4.26 7.01
C HIS A 11 7.09 2.96 7.55
N SER A 12 7.71 1.84 7.25
CA SER A 12 7.33 0.55 7.85
C SER A 12 7.78 0.50 9.30
N VAL A 13 6.82 0.53 10.23
CA VAL A 13 7.05 0.47 11.66
C VAL A 13 6.63 -0.90 12.19
N ARG A 14 7.48 -1.51 13.00
CA ARG A 14 7.28 -2.88 13.52
C ARG A 14 7.27 -2.96 15.04
N ARG A 15 7.53 -1.85 15.73
CA ARG A 15 7.47 -1.73 17.19
C ARG A 15 6.40 -0.72 17.55
N TYR A 16 5.42 -1.15 18.33
CA TYR A 16 4.27 -0.34 18.70
C TYR A 16 4.20 -0.18 20.21
N VAL A 17 3.61 0.92 20.67
CA VAL A 17 3.31 1.16 22.07
C VAL A 17 1.91 0.67 22.38
N HIS A 18 1.69 0.18 23.62
CA HIS A 18 0.37 -0.22 24.13
C HIS A 18 -0.49 1.04 24.34
N LYS A 19 -1.16 1.46 23.27
CA LYS A 19 -2.08 2.59 23.27
C LYS A 19 -3.29 2.25 22.42
N PRO A 20 -4.49 2.16 23.01
CA PRO A 20 -5.70 1.87 22.28
C PRO A 20 -6.00 2.95 21.23
N LEU A 21 -6.59 2.57 20.11
CA LEU A 21 -7.13 3.49 19.13
C LEU A 21 -8.38 4.17 19.72
N SER A 22 -8.54 5.47 19.48
CA SER A 22 -9.79 6.16 19.86
C SER A 22 -10.96 5.67 19.02
N ALA A 23 -12.18 5.78 19.54
CA ALA A 23 -13.39 5.40 18.82
C ALA A 23 -13.51 6.16 17.48
N GLU A 24 -13.12 7.43 17.45
CA GLU A 24 -13.13 8.28 16.26
C GLU A 24 -12.18 7.75 15.17
N ILE A 25 -10.96 7.34 15.55
CA ILE A 25 -10.00 6.73 14.62
C ILE A 25 -10.52 5.40 14.08
N VAL A 26 -11.08 4.56 14.94
CA VAL A 26 -11.66 3.26 14.53
C VAL A 26 -12.79 3.47 13.54
N GLU A 27 -13.69 4.42 13.81
CA GLU A 27 -14.83 4.74 12.95
C GLU A 27 -14.35 5.28 11.58
N THR A 28 -13.39 6.19 11.59
CA THR A 28 -12.79 6.74 10.36
C THR A 28 -12.16 5.64 9.49
N LEU A 29 -11.42 4.72 10.12
CA LEU A 29 -10.83 3.59 9.40
C LEU A 29 -11.88 2.63 8.86
N ARG A 30 -12.94 2.32 9.63
CA ARG A 30 -14.03 1.44 9.19
C ARG A 30 -14.77 2.02 7.99
N LYS A 31 -15.12 3.30 8.04
CA LYS A 31 -15.75 3.98 6.91
C LYS A 31 -14.89 3.89 5.64
N LYS A 32 -13.60 4.15 5.75
CA LYS A 32 -12.69 4.02 4.60
C LYS A 32 -12.55 2.59 4.10
N ILE A 33 -12.58 1.61 5.00
CA ILE A 33 -12.59 0.18 4.64
C ILE A 33 -13.85 -0.17 3.84
N GLU A 34 -15.02 0.32 4.25
CA GLU A 34 -16.28 0.11 3.52
C GLU A 34 -16.21 0.70 2.10
N GLU A 35 -15.67 1.91 1.94
CA GLU A 35 -15.41 2.52 0.64
C GLU A 35 -14.47 1.65 -0.22
N CYS A 36 -13.33 1.25 0.33
CA CYS A 36 -12.35 0.39 -0.36
C CYS A 36 -12.94 -0.99 -0.74
N ASN A 37 -13.79 -1.57 0.12
CA ASN A 37 -14.46 -2.83 -0.15
C ASN A 37 -15.47 -2.69 -1.28
N ALA A 38 -16.27 -1.62 -1.28
CA ALA A 38 -17.28 -1.37 -2.31
C ALA A 38 -16.63 -1.12 -3.69
N GLU A 39 -15.62 -0.25 -3.74
CA GLU A 39 -14.93 0.11 -4.99
C GLU A 39 -14.03 -1.01 -5.51
N GLY A 40 -13.29 -1.67 -4.60
CA GLY A 40 -12.30 -2.69 -4.92
C GLY A 40 -12.88 -4.11 -5.06
N GLY A 41 -14.15 -4.34 -4.71
CA GLY A 41 -14.71 -5.69 -4.62
C GLY A 41 -13.91 -6.57 -3.65
N LEU A 42 -13.54 -6.00 -2.49
CA LEU A 42 -12.72 -6.63 -1.46
C LEU A 42 -13.55 -6.94 -0.20
N HIS A 43 -12.95 -7.66 0.73
CA HIS A 43 -13.48 -7.97 2.05
C HIS A 43 -12.42 -7.64 3.11
N ILE A 44 -11.96 -6.40 3.12
CA ILE A 44 -10.98 -5.87 4.08
C ILE A 44 -11.65 -5.72 5.44
N GLN A 45 -10.96 -6.10 6.50
CA GLN A 45 -11.49 -6.05 7.87
C GLN A 45 -10.49 -5.41 8.82
N LEU A 46 -10.99 -4.58 9.75
CA LEU A 46 -10.19 -4.01 10.84
C LEU A 46 -10.36 -4.86 12.09
N VAL A 47 -9.27 -5.36 12.62
CA VAL A 47 -9.20 -6.06 13.91
C VAL A 47 -8.52 -5.15 14.93
N THR A 48 -9.14 -4.97 16.09
CA THR A 48 -8.61 -4.16 17.18
C THR A 48 -8.49 -4.96 18.47
N ASN A 49 -7.53 -4.61 19.32
CA ASN A 49 -7.28 -5.24 20.62
C ASN A 49 -7.00 -6.77 20.53
N GLU A 50 -6.35 -7.19 19.46
CA GLU A 50 -5.95 -8.58 19.24
C GLU A 50 -4.42 -8.68 19.20
N THR A 51 -3.81 -9.40 20.14
CA THR A 51 -2.35 -9.42 20.33
C THR A 51 -1.68 -10.66 19.76
N ARG A 52 -2.44 -11.71 19.39
CA ARG A 52 -1.91 -13.03 19.01
C ARG A 52 -1.34 -13.09 17.61
N ALA A 53 -1.90 -12.31 16.66
CA ALA A 53 -1.55 -12.41 15.25
C ALA A 53 -0.07 -12.11 14.96
N PHE A 54 0.54 -11.17 15.70
CA PHE A 54 1.91 -10.72 15.47
C PHE A 54 2.89 -11.12 16.58
N THR A 55 2.62 -12.23 17.29
CA THR A 55 3.48 -12.73 18.35
C THR A 55 4.05 -14.12 18.03
N GLY A 56 5.06 -14.54 18.81
CA GLY A 56 5.66 -15.87 18.73
C GLY A 56 6.53 -16.11 17.50
N ILE A 57 6.75 -17.36 17.17
CA ILE A 57 7.66 -17.83 16.12
C ILE A 57 7.22 -17.32 14.73
N PHE A 58 5.91 -17.21 14.49
CA PHE A 58 5.36 -16.81 13.21
C PHE A 58 5.61 -15.34 12.85
N SER A 59 5.83 -14.49 13.86
CA SER A 59 6.26 -13.09 13.62
C SER A 59 7.76 -12.98 13.32
N TYR A 60 8.51 -14.07 13.40
CA TYR A 60 9.97 -14.13 13.26
C TYR A 60 10.71 -13.10 14.12
N GLY A 61 10.15 -12.71 15.27
CA GLY A 61 10.67 -11.67 16.13
C GLY A 61 10.73 -10.27 15.51
N LYS A 62 10.05 -10.06 14.37
CA LYS A 62 10.09 -8.79 13.64
C LYS A 62 9.13 -7.76 14.21
N PHE A 63 8.03 -8.18 14.83
CA PHE A 63 7.01 -7.31 15.38
C PHE A 63 6.96 -7.36 16.91
N SER A 64 6.61 -6.23 17.53
CA SER A 64 6.32 -6.14 18.96
C SER A 64 5.23 -5.10 19.23
N GLY A 65 4.35 -5.38 20.21
CA GLY A 65 3.30 -4.46 20.65
C GLY A 65 2.17 -4.23 19.63
N VAL A 66 2.02 -5.09 18.62
CA VAL A 66 0.91 -4.99 17.68
C VAL A 66 -0.37 -5.49 18.35
N GLU A 67 -1.37 -4.63 18.42
CA GLU A 67 -2.70 -4.91 18.98
C GLU A 67 -3.84 -4.67 17.99
N ASN A 68 -3.51 -3.99 16.88
CA ASN A 68 -4.48 -3.71 15.83
C ASN A 68 -3.87 -4.00 14.47
N TYR A 69 -4.70 -4.47 13.54
CA TYR A 69 -4.24 -4.75 12.19
C TYR A 69 -5.42 -4.76 11.20
N ILE A 70 -5.09 -4.58 9.94
CA ILE A 70 -6.04 -4.66 8.84
C ILE A 70 -5.80 -5.99 8.13
N VAL A 71 -6.87 -6.75 7.90
CA VAL A 71 -6.85 -8.06 7.25
C VAL A 71 -7.26 -7.86 5.80
N MET A 72 -6.38 -8.21 4.87
CA MET A 72 -6.58 -7.99 3.45
C MET A 72 -7.13 -9.26 2.79
N VAL A 73 -8.43 -9.30 2.60
CA VAL A 73 -9.20 -10.43 2.04
C VAL A 73 -9.94 -9.99 0.79
N GLY A 74 -10.14 -10.91 -0.13
CA GLY A 74 -11.01 -10.70 -1.29
C GLY A 74 -11.21 -11.99 -2.08
N LYS A 75 -12.16 -11.98 -3.03
CA LYS A 75 -12.43 -13.13 -3.89
C LYS A 75 -11.22 -13.49 -4.73
N LYS A 76 -10.97 -14.79 -4.88
CA LYS A 76 -9.85 -15.32 -5.68
C LYS A 76 -10.00 -14.87 -7.13
N ALA A 77 -9.04 -14.07 -7.60
CA ALA A 77 -8.97 -13.55 -8.96
C ALA A 77 -7.51 -13.22 -9.31
N ASP A 78 -7.19 -13.12 -10.60
CA ASP A 78 -5.83 -12.84 -11.04
C ASP A 78 -5.33 -11.44 -10.65
N ASP A 79 -6.24 -10.49 -10.52
CA ASP A 79 -5.99 -9.09 -10.16
C ASP A 79 -6.15 -8.81 -8.65
N LEU A 80 -6.55 -9.81 -7.85
CA LEU A 80 -6.79 -9.61 -6.42
C LEU A 80 -5.62 -8.95 -5.70
N ASP A 81 -4.41 -9.47 -5.91
CA ASP A 81 -3.22 -8.95 -5.21
C ASP A 81 -2.94 -7.48 -5.60
N GLU A 82 -3.20 -7.08 -6.86
CA GLU A 82 -3.03 -5.69 -7.31
C GLU A 82 -4.08 -4.77 -6.67
N ARG A 83 -5.37 -5.17 -6.66
CA ARG A 83 -6.45 -4.44 -5.97
C ARG A 83 -6.16 -4.30 -4.47
N VAL A 84 -5.72 -5.37 -3.82
CA VAL A 84 -5.30 -5.33 -2.41
C VAL A 84 -4.17 -4.33 -2.19
N GLY A 85 -3.18 -4.29 -3.08
CA GLY A 85 -2.11 -3.29 -3.02
C GLY A 85 -2.63 -1.87 -3.10
N TYR A 86 -3.48 -1.59 -4.09
CA TYR A 86 -4.03 -0.27 -4.35
C TYR A 86 -4.94 0.25 -3.22
N TYR A 87 -5.93 -0.54 -2.82
CA TYR A 87 -6.88 -0.13 -1.78
C TYR A 87 -6.29 -0.23 -0.36
N GLY A 88 -5.40 -1.20 -0.12
CA GLY A 88 -4.72 -1.32 1.15
C GLY A 88 -3.77 -0.14 1.44
N GLU A 89 -3.11 0.38 0.42
CA GLU A 89 -2.23 1.55 0.61
C GLU A 89 -3.05 2.84 0.86
N GLN A 90 -4.28 2.96 0.37
CA GLN A 90 -5.18 4.06 0.77
C GLN A 90 -5.40 4.06 2.29
N LEU A 91 -5.60 2.88 2.88
CA LEU A 91 -5.75 2.73 4.33
C LEU A 91 -4.45 3.02 5.09
N VAL A 92 -3.30 2.63 4.53
CA VAL A 92 -1.97 2.94 5.08
C VAL A 92 -1.72 4.44 5.12
N LEU A 93 -2.04 5.15 4.04
CA LEU A 93 -1.86 6.60 3.97
C LEU A 93 -2.87 7.33 4.87
N LEU A 94 -4.12 6.88 4.93
CA LEU A 94 -5.09 7.41 5.90
C LEU A 94 -4.60 7.22 7.33
N ALA A 95 -4.12 6.03 7.69
CA ALA A 95 -3.56 5.77 9.02
C ALA A 95 -2.42 6.75 9.36
N GLN A 96 -1.54 7.03 8.39
CA GLN A 96 -0.46 8.02 8.55
C GLN A 96 -1.02 9.42 8.81
N THR A 97 -2.09 9.84 8.13
CA THR A 97 -2.71 11.16 8.36
C THR A 97 -3.35 11.27 9.75
N LEU A 98 -3.80 10.13 10.31
CA LEU A 98 -4.36 10.02 11.66
C LEU A 98 -3.28 9.88 12.77
N GLY A 99 -1.99 9.98 12.41
CA GLY A 99 -0.88 9.87 13.34
C GLY A 99 -0.54 8.43 13.76
N LEU A 100 -1.02 7.44 13.01
CA LEU A 100 -0.71 6.05 13.20
C LEU A 100 0.44 5.60 12.30
N ASN A 101 1.09 4.53 12.68
CA ASN A 101 2.10 3.87 11.87
C ASN A 101 1.60 2.49 11.41
N THR A 102 2.15 2.02 10.30
CA THR A 102 1.76 0.75 9.68
C THR A 102 2.95 -0.07 9.22
N CYS A 103 2.72 -1.36 8.97
CA CYS A 103 3.66 -2.19 8.24
C CYS A 103 2.92 -3.32 7.51
N TRP A 104 3.11 -3.43 6.22
CA TRP A 104 2.69 -4.57 5.41
C TRP A 104 3.39 -5.85 5.88
N ALA A 105 2.63 -6.93 6.06
CA ALA A 105 3.10 -8.23 6.48
C ALA A 105 2.52 -9.33 5.58
N GLY A 106 3.33 -9.89 4.69
CA GLY A 106 2.93 -10.97 3.79
C GLY A 106 2.92 -12.34 4.48
N LEU A 107 3.91 -12.62 5.34
CA LEU A 107 4.10 -13.93 5.98
C LEU A 107 4.42 -13.84 7.48
N SER A 108 4.71 -12.66 8.01
CA SER A 108 5.20 -12.48 9.38
C SER A 108 4.05 -12.32 10.38
N TYR A 109 3.02 -13.14 10.28
CA TYR A 109 1.87 -13.20 11.19
C TYR A 109 1.35 -14.64 11.28
N ARG A 110 0.54 -14.93 12.30
CA ARG A 110 -0.28 -16.13 12.38
C ARG A 110 -1.75 -15.78 12.15
N ARG A 111 -2.51 -16.72 11.64
CA ARG A 111 -3.96 -16.59 11.55
C ARG A 111 -4.60 -16.70 12.94
N VAL A 112 -5.64 -15.89 13.14
CA VAL A 112 -6.49 -15.89 14.32
C VAL A 112 -7.93 -15.93 13.81
N ASP A 113 -8.40 -17.15 13.51
CA ASP A 113 -9.63 -17.37 12.75
C ASP A 113 -10.89 -16.82 13.46
N GLU A 114 -10.84 -16.61 14.78
CA GLU A 114 -11.95 -16.01 15.52
C GLU A 114 -12.02 -14.46 15.40
N ALA A 115 -10.96 -13.83 14.89
CA ALA A 115 -10.87 -12.36 14.83
C ALA A 115 -11.40 -11.75 13.52
N TYR A 116 -11.51 -12.55 12.47
CA TYR A 116 -11.97 -12.12 11.14
C TYR A 116 -12.52 -13.31 10.35
N SER A 117 -13.17 -13.04 9.24
CA SER A 117 -13.74 -14.07 8.36
C SER A 117 -13.06 -14.09 6.98
N VAL A 118 -12.99 -15.30 6.39
CA VAL A 118 -12.55 -15.54 5.02
C VAL A 118 -13.51 -16.55 4.40
N GLY A 119 -14.24 -16.16 3.37
CA GLY A 119 -15.18 -17.03 2.66
C GLY A 119 -14.46 -18.11 1.84
N ASP A 120 -15.20 -19.15 1.44
CA ASP A 120 -14.65 -20.30 0.70
C ASP A 120 -14.07 -19.89 -0.67
N ASP A 121 -14.62 -18.88 -1.32
CA ASP A 121 -14.16 -18.31 -2.58
C ASP A 121 -13.16 -17.16 -2.41
N GLU A 122 -12.80 -16.84 -1.15
CA GLU A 122 -11.89 -15.75 -0.81
C GLU A 122 -10.47 -16.24 -0.48
N LYS A 123 -9.57 -15.29 -0.44
CA LYS A 123 -8.16 -15.47 -0.06
C LYS A 123 -7.73 -14.35 0.86
N LEU A 124 -7.16 -14.71 2.02
CA LEU A 124 -6.33 -13.80 2.82
C LEU A 124 -5.00 -13.63 2.11
N THR A 125 -4.69 -12.42 1.65
CA THR A 125 -3.46 -12.11 0.90
C THR A 125 -2.32 -11.69 1.80
N CYS A 126 -2.61 -10.83 2.77
CA CYS A 126 -1.65 -10.31 3.73
C CYS A 126 -2.38 -9.61 4.89
N MET A 127 -1.61 -9.13 5.87
CA MET A 127 -2.10 -8.23 6.92
C MET A 127 -1.27 -6.94 6.95
N ILE A 128 -1.86 -5.87 7.49
CA ILE A 128 -1.17 -4.61 7.73
C ILE A 128 -1.22 -4.35 9.24
N ALA A 129 -0.07 -4.44 9.92
CA ALA A 129 0.05 -4.04 11.31
C ALA A 129 -0.22 -2.54 11.46
N LEU A 130 -0.94 -2.15 12.51
CA LEU A 130 -1.46 -0.79 12.70
C LEU A 130 -1.37 -0.39 14.18
N GLY A 131 -0.99 0.86 14.45
CA GLY A 131 -0.97 1.41 15.81
C GLY A 131 -0.05 2.60 15.97
N TYR A 132 0.17 3.02 17.20
CA TYR A 132 1.13 4.06 17.53
C TYR A 132 2.54 3.47 17.61
N GLY A 133 3.43 3.90 16.73
CA GLY A 133 4.79 3.40 16.68
C GLY A 133 5.65 3.83 17.86
N ALA A 134 6.43 2.90 18.42
CA ALA A 134 7.50 3.21 19.36
C ALA A 134 8.70 3.89 18.66
N THR A 135 8.75 3.84 17.33
CA THR A 135 9.71 4.53 16.47
C THR A 135 8.97 5.03 15.23
N GLN A 136 9.56 5.98 14.50
CA GLN A 136 8.99 6.47 13.24
C GLN A 136 9.51 5.70 12.01
N GLY A 137 10.22 4.60 12.23
CA GLY A 137 10.85 3.83 11.17
C GLY A 137 12.16 4.47 10.65
N HIS A 138 12.65 3.96 9.54
CA HIS A 138 13.92 4.40 8.95
C HIS A 138 13.78 4.66 7.46
N LYS A 139 14.47 5.69 6.99
CA LYS A 139 14.61 5.95 5.55
C LYS A 139 15.29 4.76 4.88
N ARG A 140 14.74 4.31 3.77
CA ARG A 140 15.26 3.18 3.00
C ARG A 140 16.09 3.64 1.80
N LYS A 141 16.94 2.76 1.29
CA LYS A 141 17.58 2.95 -0.01
C LYS A 141 16.51 2.84 -1.11
N SER A 142 16.53 3.76 -2.06
CA SER A 142 15.60 3.77 -3.21
C SER A 142 16.38 3.68 -4.51
N LYS A 143 15.71 3.18 -5.56
CA LYS A 143 16.16 3.30 -6.94
C LYS A 143 16.10 4.76 -7.38
N THR A 144 16.73 5.07 -8.51
CA THR A 144 16.57 6.36 -9.17
C THR A 144 15.33 6.36 -10.09
N ALA A 145 14.87 7.54 -10.48
CA ALA A 145 13.71 7.69 -11.37
C ALA A 145 13.95 7.00 -12.73
N GLU A 146 15.17 7.10 -13.28
CA GLU A 146 15.57 6.50 -14.55
C GLU A 146 15.59 4.97 -14.50
N GLN A 147 15.76 4.38 -13.32
CA GLN A 147 15.74 2.91 -13.14
C GLN A 147 14.32 2.33 -13.13
N VAL A 148 13.30 3.19 -12.94
CA VAL A 148 11.90 2.77 -12.84
C VAL A 148 11.00 3.48 -13.85
N SER A 149 11.54 4.29 -14.75
CA SER A 149 10.75 4.99 -15.76
C SER A 149 11.59 5.38 -16.99
N ASN A 150 10.91 5.86 -18.03
CA ASN A 150 11.53 6.49 -19.17
C ASN A 150 11.63 8.02 -19.02
N ILE A 151 11.80 8.51 -17.80
CA ILE A 151 11.94 9.93 -17.50
C ILE A 151 13.14 10.53 -18.26
N SER A 152 12.96 11.75 -18.80
CA SER A 152 14.00 12.52 -19.49
C SER A 152 13.94 14.00 -19.10
N SER A 153 14.84 14.82 -19.66
CA SER A 153 14.80 16.28 -19.49
C SER A 153 13.46 16.90 -19.93
N ASP A 154 12.82 16.31 -20.92
CA ASP A 154 11.61 16.85 -21.56
C ASP A 154 10.30 16.25 -20.97
N SER A 155 10.42 15.35 -20.00
CA SER A 155 9.24 14.76 -19.36
C SER A 155 8.44 15.84 -18.62
N PRO A 156 7.10 15.81 -18.68
CA PRO A 156 6.24 16.72 -17.94
C PRO A 156 6.47 16.65 -16.43
N GLU A 157 6.27 17.77 -15.74
CA GLU A 157 6.47 17.85 -14.29
C GLU A 157 5.56 16.85 -13.54
N TRP A 158 4.30 16.73 -13.95
CA TRP A 158 3.38 15.76 -13.32
C TRP A 158 3.89 14.32 -13.40
N PHE A 159 4.51 13.91 -14.52
CA PHE A 159 5.06 12.57 -14.67
C PHE A 159 6.27 12.36 -13.74
N ARG A 160 7.14 13.36 -13.61
CA ARG A 160 8.26 13.34 -12.65
C ARG A 160 7.75 13.17 -11.23
N ASN A 161 6.77 13.98 -10.83
CA ASN A 161 6.15 13.93 -9.49
C ASN A 161 5.51 12.56 -9.22
N GLY A 162 4.83 11.97 -10.21
CA GLY A 162 4.27 10.61 -10.11
C GLY A 162 5.33 9.55 -9.89
N VAL A 163 6.43 9.58 -10.66
CA VAL A 163 7.55 8.63 -10.50
C VAL A 163 8.22 8.79 -9.14
N GLU A 164 8.47 10.02 -8.68
CA GLU A 164 9.07 10.29 -7.37
C GLU A 164 8.18 9.79 -6.22
N ALA A 165 6.87 10.00 -6.31
CA ALA A 165 5.92 9.47 -5.34
C ALA A 165 5.89 7.93 -5.35
N ALA A 166 5.88 7.29 -6.52
CA ALA A 166 5.92 5.84 -6.66
C ALA A 166 7.20 5.23 -6.07
N LEU A 167 8.34 5.92 -6.15
CA LEU A 167 9.58 5.48 -5.51
C LEU A 167 9.48 5.45 -3.99
N LEU A 168 8.51 6.14 -3.38
CA LEU A 168 8.21 6.08 -1.95
C LEU A 168 7.22 4.97 -1.57
N ALA A 169 6.61 4.28 -2.54
CA ALA A 169 5.69 3.17 -2.31
C ALA A 169 6.36 2.00 -1.56
N PRO A 170 5.80 1.44 -0.48
CA PRO A 170 6.36 0.26 0.15
C PRO A 170 6.27 -0.94 -0.79
N THR A 171 7.32 -1.74 -0.86
CA THR A 171 7.33 -2.99 -1.63
C THR A 171 7.91 -4.13 -0.80
N ALA A 172 7.55 -5.36 -1.14
CA ALA A 172 8.07 -6.54 -0.46
C ALA A 172 9.61 -6.52 -0.46
N ILE A 173 10.20 -6.64 0.74
CA ILE A 173 11.67 -6.53 0.97
C ILE A 173 12.34 -5.30 0.30
N ASN A 174 11.58 -4.27 0.01
CA ASN A 174 12.06 -3.08 -0.73
C ASN A 174 12.55 -3.39 -2.14
N GLN A 175 11.96 -4.35 -2.85
CA GLN A 175 12.42 -4.82 -4.15
C GLN A 175 12.21 -3.81 -5.30
N GLN A 176 11.22 -2.93 -5.20
CA GLN A 176 10.90 -1.88 -6.18
C GLN A 176 10.90 -2.41 -7.63
N LYS A 177 10.19 -3.54 -7.87
CA LYS A 177 10.10 -4.22 -9.16
C LYS A 177 8.90 -3.73 -9.97
N PHE A 178 8.86 -2.44 -10.22
CA PHE A 178 7.87 -1.77 -11.05
C PHE A 178 8.55 -0.80 -12.01
N SER A 179 7.85 -0.40 -13.06
CA SER A 179 8.26 0.66 -13.96
C SER A 179 7.04 1.41 -14.52
N PHE A 180 7.24 2.69 -14.81
CA PHE A 180 6.27 3.58 -15.45
C PHE A 180 6.84 4.10 -16.76
N THR A 181 6.05 4.01 -17.82
CA THR A 181 6.44 4.49 -19.14
C THR A 181 5.42 5.51 -19.61
N LEU A 182 5.83 6.75 -19.80
CA LEU A 182 5.05 7.74 -20.52
C LEU A 182 5.07 7.35 -22.01
N LEU A 183 3.90 7.04 -22.55
CA LEU A 183 3.77 6.66 -23.95
C LEU A 183 3.81 7.91 -24.84
N PRO A 184 4.30 7.81 -26.07
CA PRO A 184 4.21 8.90 -27.02
C PRO A 184 2.75 9.27 -27.25
N ASN A 185 2.44 10.58 -27.23
CA ASN A 185 1.13 11.03 -27.70
C ASN A 185 1.08 10.86 -29.22
N GLU A 186 0.00 10.30 -29.72
CA GLU A 186 -0.32 10.42 -31.14
C GLU A 186 -0.58 11.91 -31.43
N GLN A 187 0.07 12.44 -32.46
CA GLN A 187 -0.08 13.84 -32.87
C GLN A 187 -1.56 14.09 -33.23
N ASP A 188 -2.11 15.20 -32.74
CA ASP A 188 -3.48 15.67 -33.02
C ASP A 188 -4.66 14.99 -32.28
N THR A 189 -4.46 14.41 -31.11
CA THR A 189 -5.61 13.97 -30.26
C THR A 189 -5.77 14.90 -29.05
N GLU A 190 -7.03 15.20 -28.68
CA GLU A 190 -7.38 15.88 -27.41
C GLU A 190 -7.26 14.94 -26.19
N ASP A 191 -6.81 13.68 -26.40
CA ASP A 191 -6.70 12.66 -25.39
C ASP A 191 -5.57 12.98 -24.39
N LYS A 192 -5.79 12.60 -23.13
CA LYS A 192 -4.76 12.70 -22.12
C LYS A 192 -3.56 11.82 -22.46
N PRO A 193 -2.34 12.23 -22.06
CA PRO A 193 -1.17 11.36 -22.15
C PRO A 193 -1.41 10.02 -21.45
N LYS A 194 -0.90 8.94 -22.02
CA LYS A 194 -1.05 7.60 -21.45
C LYS A 194 0.21 7.17 -20.72
N VAL A 195 0.01 6.56 -19.55
CA VAL A 195 1.09 5.98 -18.73
C VAL A 195 0.89 4.48 -18.64
N LEU A 196 1.91 3.72 -18.99
CA LEU A 196 1.94 2.27 -18.84
C LEU A 196 2.68 1.90 -17.56
N ALA A 197 1.98 1.27 -16.63
CA ALA A 197 2.57 0.69 -15.44
C ALA A 197 2.86 -0.80 -15.65
N LYS A 198 4.11 -1.24 -15.40
CA LYS A 198 4.51 -2.64 -15.52
C LYS A 198 5.17 -3.14 -14.24
N ARG A 199 4.80 -4.36 -13.84
CA ARG A 199 5.50 -5.10 -12.79
C ARG A 199 6.69 -5.87 -13.37
N GLY A 200 7.80 -5.87 -12.65
CA GLY A 200 8.96 -6.68 -12.98
C GLY A 200 8.86 -8.11 -12.39
N PHE A 201 9.68 -9.00 -12.88
CA PHE A 201 9.80 -10.35 -12.31
C PHE A 201 10.53 -10.34 -10.95
N SER A 202 10.06 -11.17 -10.02
CA SER A 202 10.72 -11.43 -8.74
C SER A 202 10.46 -12.85 -8.26
N MET A 203 11.48 -13.49 -7.74
CA MET A 203 11.37 -14.79 -7.07
C MET A 203 10.74 -14.68 -5.66
N VAL A 204 10.75 -13.49 -5.07
CA VAL A 204 10.13 -13.22 -3.76
C VAL A 204 8.60 -13.20 -3.86
N GLY A 205 8.06 -12.97 -5.05
CA GLY A 205 6.62 -12.75 -5.25
C GLY A 205 6.19 -11.32 -4.88
N TYR A 206 4.91 -11.14 -4.61
CA TYR A 206 4.25 -9.87 -4.23
C TYR A 206 4.32 -8.74 -5.26
N THR A 207 4.88 -8.93 -6.44
CA THR A 207 5.01 -7.86 -7.45
C THR A 207 3.66 -7.36 -7.98
N LYS A 208 2.60 -8.19 -7.94
CA LYS A 208 1.24 -7.74 -8.25
C LYS A 208 0.71 -6.76 -7.19
N MET A 209 0.94 -7.04 -5.92
CA MET A 209 0.58 -6.14 -4.83
C MET A 209 1.43 -4.87 -4.86
N ASP A 210 2.73 -5.01 -5.04
CA ASP A 210 3.67 -3.89 -5.12
C ASP A 210 3.31 -2.89 -6.24
N ILE A 211 2.85 -3.37 -7.42
CA ILE A 211 2.44 -2.47 -8.51
C ILE A 211 1.14 -1.74 -8.18
N GLY A 212 0.17 -2.38 -7.51
CA GLY A 212 -1.04 -1.71 -7.02
C GLY A 212 -0.73 -0.56 -6.06
N ILE A 213 0.17 -0.79 -5.10
CA ILE A 213 0.67 0.23 -4.18
C ILE A 213 1.36 1.37 -4.95
N ALA A 214 2.25 1.03 -5.88
CA ALA A 214 3.02 2.01 -6.63
C ALA A 214 2.14 2.86 -7.58
N ARG A 215 1.07 2.28 -8.16
CA ARG A 215 0.07 3.01 -8.97
C ARG A 215 -0.64 4.07 -8.14
N LEU A 216 -1.12 3.75 -6.96
CA LEU A 216 -1.75 4.74 -6.08
C LEU A 216 -0.79 5.89 -5.74
N HIS A 217 0.46 5.58 -5.40
CA HIS A 217 1.45 6.62 -5.13
C HIS A 217 1.71 7.49 -6.36
N PHE A 218 1.82 6.87 -7.54
CA PHE A 218 1.99 7.60 -8.80
C PHE A 218 0.82 8.56 -9.06
N GLU A 219 -0.43 8.09 -8.90
CA GLU A 219 -1.64 8.90 -9.05
C GLU A 219 -1.66 10.11 -8.11
N ILE A 220 -1.31 9.91 -6.84
CA ILE A 220 -1.25 11.00 -5.85
C ILE A 220 -0.17 12.02 -6.20
N GLY A 221 0.96 11.57 -6.75
CA GLY A 221 2.05 12.45 -7.16
C GLY A 221 1.79 13.17 -8.47
N ALA A 222 1.22 12.48 -9.43
CA ALA A 222 0.99 12.99 -10.79
C ALA A 222 -0.28 13.84 -10.91
N GLY A 223 -1.33 13.54 -10.14
CA GLY A 223 -2.69 14.03 -10.35
C GLY A 223 -3.39 13.28 -11.48
N THR A 224 -4.52 12.63 -11.17
CA THR A 224 -5.26 11.79 -12.12
C THR A 224 -5.90 12.56 -13.27
N GLU A 225 -6.00 13.88 -13.15
CA GLU A 225 -6.45 14.78 -14.21
C GLU A 225 -5.45 14.92 -15.36
N ASN A 226 -4.18 14.57 -15.16
CA ASN A 226 -3.08 14.79 -16.10
C ASN A 226 -2.83 13.64 -17.08
N PHE A 227 -3.37 12.45 -16.82
CA PHE A 227 -3.07 11.25 -17.62
C PHE A 227 -4.16 10.19 -17.51
N ASP A 228 -4.11 9.21 -18.41
CA ASP A 228 -4.87 7.95 -18.32
C ASP A 228 -3.89 6.77 -18.27
N TRP A 229 -4.33 5.68 -17.61
CA TRP A 229 -3.60 4.42 -17.66
C TRP A 229 -3.76 3.73 -19.03
N ALA A 230 -2.66 3.17 -19.56
CA ALA A 230 -2.65 2.41 -20.82
C ALA A 230 -3.01 0.95 -20.61
#